data_d5ea7cc09d26a15dfc8a5add38286ed7
#
_entry.id   d5ea7cc09d26a15dfc8a5add38286ed7
#
_cell.length_a   1.000
_cell.length_b   1.000
_cell.length_c   1.000
_cell.angle_alpha   90.00
_cell.angle_beta   90.00
_cell.angle_gamma   90.00
#
_symmetry.space_group_name_H-M   'P 1'
#
loop_
_entity.id
_entity.type
_entity.pdbx_description
1 polymer ?
#
loop_
_entity_poly.entity_id
_entity_poly.type
_entity_poly.pdbx_seq_one_letter_code
_entity_poly.pdbx_strand_id
1 'polypeptide(L)'
;STLTDEEVEQMIEDAKKYEEEDKKKREAVDKKIAIESNIYSTKKLMEEFKDKIPEELKDEIENYVETIEQGLESNNMQLVEETNESLQEALKKIGEHLYSQEADNSEVPEETEVTVEDEPVQSS
;
A
#
# COMPACT_ATOMS: atom_id res chain seq x y z
N SER A 1 -1.42 39.77 39.17
CA SER A 1 -1.21 38.41 38.89
C SER A 1 -2.24 37.81 37.95
N THR A 2 -2.93 38.63 37.19
CA THR A 2 -3.77 38.11 36.13
C THR A 2 -3.01 38.21 34.82
N LEU A 3 -3.35 37.34 33.92
CA LEU A 3 -2.72 37.35 32.62
C LEU A 3 -3.22 38.54 31.81
N THR A 4 -2.34 39.10 31.02
CA THR A 4 -2.73 40.16 30.12
C THR A 4 -3.40 39.54 28.90
N ASP A 5 -4.08 40.36 28.13
CA ASP A 5 -4.71 39.92 26.90
C ASP A 5 -3.66 39.37 25.95
N GLU A 6 -2.50 40.02 25.91
CA GLU A 6 -1.41 39.56 25.05
C GLU A 6 -0.89 38.21 25.46
N GLU A 7 -0.81 37.97 26.78
CA GLU A 7 -0.34 36.71 27.29
C GLU A 7 -1.33 35.60 26.95
N VAL A 8 -2.61 35.89 27.05
CA VAL A 8 -3.64 34.94 26.72
C VAL A 8 -3.58 34.60 25.23
N GLU A 9 -3.43 35.60 24.39
CA GLU A 9 -3.32 35.37 22.95
C GLU A 9 -2.11 34.52 22.61
N GLN A 10 -1.00 34.80 23.30
CA GLN A 10 0.21 34.00 23.07
C GLN A 10 0.01 32.55 23.48
N MET A 11 -0.68 32.33 24.58
CA MET A 11 -0.94 30.98 25.05
C MET A 11 -1.81 30.22 24.04
N ILE A 12 -2.80 30.89 23.48
CA ILE A 12 -3.68 30.28 22.49
C ILE A 12 -2.89 29.96 21.23
N GLU A 13 -2.05 30.85 20.80
CA GLU A 13 -1.23 30.66 19.62
C GLU A 13 -0.28 29.50 19.81
N ASP A 14 0.36 29.44 20.99
CA ASP A 14 1.29 28.37 21.32
C ASP A 14 0.58 27.00 21.32
N ALA A 15 -0.63 27.00 21.89
CA ALA A 15 -1.41 25.78 21.96
C ALA A 15 -1.79 25.27 20.56
N LYS A 16 -2.17 26.19 19.68
CA LYS A 16 -2.50 25.82 18.31
C LYS A 16 -1.29 25.28 17.58
N LYS A 17 -0.15 25.91 17.79
CA LYS A 17 1.07 25.48 17.15
C LYS A 17 1.47 24.10 17.63
N TYR A 18 1.36 23.86 18.92
CA TYR A 18 1.68 22.58 19.51
C TYR A 18 0.76 21.50 18.94
N GLU A 19 -0.52 21.83 18.84
CA GLU A 19 -1.52 20.90 18.32
C GLU A 19 -1.21 20.51 16.88
N GLU A 20 -0.81 21.50 16.09
CA GLU A 20 -0.47 21.28 14.69
C GLU A 20 0.77 20.44 14.55
N GLU A 21 1.77 20.70 15.36
CA GLU A 21 2.99 19.92 15.35
C GLU A 21 2.75 18.49 15.78
N ASP A 22 1.92 18.31 16.79
CA ASP A 22 1.57 16.98 17.27
C ASP A 22 0.82 16.20 16.21
N LYS A 23 -0.10 16.87 15.52
CA LYS A 23 -0.86 16.23 14.45
C LYS A 23 0.08 15.78 13.33
N LYS A 24 1.05 16.61 12.96
CA LYS A 24 1.99 16.26 11.92
C LYS A 24 2.84 15.06 12.31
N LYS A 25 3.23 15.00 13.58
CA LYS A 25 4.01 13.88 14.07
C LYS A 25 3.22 12.59 14.01
N ARG A 26 1.95 12.66 14.40
CA ARG A 26 1.10 11.47 14.35
C ARG A 26 0.88 11.01 12.93
N GLU A 27 0.66 11.95 12.02
CA GLU A 27 0.48 11.61 10.62
C GLU A 27 1.72 10.97 10.03
N ALA A 28 2.90 11.45 10.42
CA ALA A 28 4.14 10.88 9.96
C ALA A 28 4.33 9.45 10.44
N VAL A 29 3.98 9.20 11.71
CA VAL A 29 4.05 7.86 12.27
C VAL A 29 3.06 6.93 11.57
N ASP A 30 1.85 7.41 11.34
CA ASP A 30 0.83 6.62 10.67
C ASP A 30 1.25 6.25 9.26
N LYS A 31 1.85 7.20 8.54
CA LYS A 31 2.35 6.93 7.20
C LYS A 31 3.43 5.87 7.21
N LYS A 32 4.34 5.98 8.18
CA LYS A 32 5.42 5.02 8.28
C LYS A 32 4.88 3.62 8.55
N ILE A 33 3.92 3.52 9.45
CA ILE A 33 3.30 2.25 9.78
C ILE A 33 2.59 1.66 8.55
N ALA A 34 1.88 2.51 7.81
CA ALA A 34 1.18 2.04 6.61
C ALA A 34 2.16 1.51 5.58
N ILE A 35 3.28 2.20 5.39
CA ILE A 35 4.28 1.77 4.43
C ILE A 35 4.95 0.48 4.87
N GLU A 36 5.25 0.36 6.15
CA GLU A 36 5.82 -0.87 6.69
C GLU A 36 4.88 -2.04 6.50
N SER A 37 3.59 -1.79 6.68
CA SER A 37 2.58 -2.82 6.46
C SER A 37 2.52 -3.22 4.99
N ASN A 38 2.63 -2.25 4.09
CA ASN A 38 2.67 -2.52 2.66
C ASN A 38 3.87 -3.35 2.27
N ILE A 39 5.02 -3.08 2.88
CA ILE A 39 6.22 -3.85 2.63
C ILE A 39 6.03 -5.29 3.07
N TYR A 40 5.44 -5.47 4.24
CA TYR A 40 5.19 -6.82 4.76
C TYR A 40 4.27 -7.59 3.81
N SER A 41 3.18 -6.95 3.38
CA SER A 41 2.24 -7.57 2.46
C SER A 41 2.89 -7.88 1.11
N THR A 42 3.77 -6.98 0.66
CA THR A 42 4.47 -7.18 -0.60
C THR A 42 5.37 -8.40 -0.53
N LYS A 43 6.11 -8.54 0.56
CA LYS A 43 6.99 -9.69 0.71
C LYS A 43 6.22 -10.99 0.76
N LYS A 44 5.06 -10.98 1.42
CA LYS A 44 4.21 -12.16 1.46
C LYS A 44 3.68 -12.51 0.08
N LEU A 45 3.24 -11.50 -0.66
CA LEU A 45 2.73 -11.71 -2.00
C LEU A 45 3.82 -12.28 -2.91
N MET A 46 5.03 -11.73 -2.80
CA MET A 46 6.15 -12.19 -3.62
C MET A 46 6.50 -13.65 -3.31
N GLU A 47 6.40 -14.02 -2.06
CA GLU A 47 6.70 -15.39 -1.67
C GLU A 47 5.60 -16.33 -2.15
N GLU A 48 4.37 -15.92 -1.99
CA GLU A 48 3.23 -16.74 -2.34
C GLU A 48 3.16 -17.03 -3.84
N PHE A 49 3.45 -16.05 -4.66
CA PHE A 49 3.34 -16.18 -6.10
C PHE A 49 4.69 -16.15 -6.82
N LYS A 50 5.74 -16.57 -6.12
CA LYS A 50 7.07 -16.42 -6.68
C LYS A 50 7.27 -17.12 -8.02
N ASP A 51 6.56 -18.20 -8.23
CA ASP A 51 6.69 -18.94 -9.49
C ASP A 51 5.84 -18.36 -10.61
N LYS A 52 4.97 -17.43 -10.28
CA LYS A 52 4.05 -16.86 -11.26
C LYS A 52 4.37 -15.41 -11.62
N ILE A 53 5.34 -14.81 -10.97
CA ILE A 53 5.69 -13.44 -11.22
C ILE A 53 6.88 -13.38 -12.16
N PRO A 54 6.81 -12.59 -13.24
CA PRO A 54 7.97 -12.47 -14.14
C PRO A 54 9.20 -11.99 -13.41
N GLU A 55 10.34 -12.51 -13.78
CA GLU A 55 11.59 -12.23 -13.10
C GLU A 55 11.92 -10.74 -13.09
N GLU A 56 11.69 -10.07 -14.20
CA GLU A 56 11.93 -8.65 -14.30
C GLU A 56 11.11 -7.85 -13.29
N LEU A 57 9.84 -8.20 -13.18
CA LEU A 57 8.95 -7.52 -12.27
C LEU A 57 9.32 -7.83 -10.82
N LYS A 58 9.74 -9.06 -10.58
CA LYS A 58 10.18 -9.46 -9.26
C LYS A 58 11.40 -8.65 -8.83
N ASP A 59 12.39 -8.51 -9.72
CA ASP A 59 13.59 -7.75 -9.42
C ASP A 59 13.26 -6.28 -9.18
N GLU A 60 12.35 -5.74 -9.97
CA GLU A 60 11.95 -4.35 -9.83
C GLU A 60 11.33 -4.11 -8.46
N ILE A 61 10.44 -4.99 -8.05
CA ILE A 61 9.77 -4.85 -6.78
C ILE A 61 10.72 -5.02 -5.61
N GLU A 62 11.65 -5.96 -5.72
CA GLU A 62 12.64 -6.14 -4.67
C GLU A 62 13.51 -4.91 -4.51
N ASN A 63 13.85 -4.25 -5.61
CA ASN A 63 14.59 -3.01 -5.55
C ASN A 63 13.81 -1.90 -4.87
N TYR A 64 12.53 -1.78 -5.18
CA TYR A 64 11.69 -0.77 -4.53
C TYR A 64 11.60 -1.03 -3.04
N VAL A 65 11.40 -2.28 -2.65
CA VAL A 65 11.30 -2.63 -1.24
C VAL A 65 12.59 -2.27 -0.51
N GLU A 66 13.71 -2.62 -1.10
CA GLU A 66 14.99 -2.32 -0.49
C GLU A 66 15.21 -0.82 -0.35
N THR A 67 14.87 -0.06 -1.38
CA THR A 67 15.02 1.39 -1.34
C THR A 67 14.14 1.99 -0.25
N ILE A 68 12.91 1.50 -0.13
CA ILE A 68 12.02 2.00 0.90
C ILE A 68 12.56 1.68 2.29
N GLU A 69 13.05 0.46 2.49
CA GLU A 69 13.59 0.08 3.78
C GLU A 69 14.79 0.94 4.16
N GLN A 70 15.66 1.21 3.20
CA GLN A 70 16.78 2.09 3.44
C GLN A 70 16.34 3.51 3.74
N GLY A 71 15.34 3.97 3.02
CA GLY A 71 14.79 5.30 3.25
C GLY A 71 14.17 5.45 4.63
N LEU A 72 13.47 4.41 5.09
CA LEU A 72 12.90 4.42 6.43
C LEU A 72 14.01 4.47 7.49
N GLU A 73 15.05 3.70 7.26
CA GLU A 73 16.16 3.65 8.20
C GLU A 73 16.89 4.98 8.28
N SER A 74 17.07 5.65 7.16
CA SER A 74 17.74 6.93 7.10
C SER A 74 16.80 8.11 7.31
N ASN A 75 15.54 7.83 7.55
CA ASN A 75 14.50 8.84 7.80
C ASN A 75 14.35 9.79 6.61
N ASN A 76 14.47 9.25 5.41
CA ASN A 76 14.29 10.01 4.19
C ASN A 76 12.89 9.74 3.65
N MET A 77 11.90 10.40 4.24
CA MET A 77 10.50 10.10 3.92
C MET A 77 10.10 10.51 2.52
N GLN A 78 10.75 11.50 1.94
CA GLN A 78 10.44 11.86 0.57
C GLN A 78 10.77 10.72 -0.38
N LEU A 79 11.94 10.14 -0.22
CA LEU A 79 12.34 8.99 -1.03
C LEU A 79 11.42 7.82 -0.79
N VAL A 80 11.05 7.59 0.47
CA VAL A 80 10.17 6.50 0.84
C VAL A 80 8.82 6.64 0.13
N GLU A 81 8.24 7.83 0.19
CA GLU A 81 6.92 8.03 -0.39
C GLU A 81 6.94 7.92 -1.91
N GLU A 82 7.96 8.49 -2.53
CA GLU A 82 8.08 8.41 -3.99
C GLU A 82 8.29 6.97 -4.44
N THR A 83 9.13 6.25 -3.73
CA THR A 83 9.39 4.86 -4.10
C THR A 83 8.16 3.99 -3.84
N ASN A 84 7.43 4.30 -2.77
CA ASN A 84 6.22 3.55 -2.47
C ASN A 84 5.17 3.70 -3.58
N GLU A 85 5.08 4.87 -4.20
CA GLU A 85 4.20 5.05 -5.33
C GLU A 85 4.60 4.14 -6.49
N SER A 86 5.90 4.07 -6.76
CA SER A 86 6.39 3.19 -7.80
C SER A 86 6.11 1.72 -7.45
N LEU A 87 6.25 1.38 -6.18
CA LEU A 87 5.96 0.03 -5.73
C LEU A 87 4.50 -0.32 -5.95
N GLN A 88 3.59 0.62 -5.64
CA GLN A 88 2.17 0.36 -5.83
C GLN A 88 1.83 0.14 -7.30
N GLU A 89 2.48 0.89 -8.20
CA GLU A 89 2.29 0.68 -9.62
C GLU A 89 2.78 -0.70 -10.06
N ALA A 90 3.91 -1.13 -9.54
CA ALA A 90 4.44 -2.43 -9.88
C ALA A 90 3.56 -3.55 -9.33
N LEU A 91 3.02 -3.36 -8.12
CA LEU A 91 2.11 -4.34 -7.56
C LEU A 91 0.82 -4.45 -8.37
N LYS A 92 0.38 -3.34 -8.92
CA LYS A 92 -0.78 -3.35 -9.79
C LYS A 92 -0.50 -4.18 -11.03
N LYS A 93 0.70 -4.08 -11.57
CA LYS A 93 1.09 -4.90 -12.74
C LYS A 93 1.09 -6.37 -12.39
N ILE A 94 1.51 -6.72 -11.19
CA ILE A 94 1.46 -8.10 -10.74
C ILE A 94 0.02 -8.58 -10.71
N GLY A 95 -0.86 -7.77 -10.14
CA GLY A 95 -2.27 -8.11 -10.06
C GLY A 95 -2.85 -8.37 -11.43
N GLU A 96 -2.54 -7.50 -12.38
CA GLU A 96 -3.02 -7.63 -13.74
C GLU A 96 -2.48 -8.90 -14.40
N HIS A 97 -1.21 -9.19 -14.15
CA HIS A 97 -0.58 -10.37 -14.72
C HIS A 97 -1.19 -11.66 -14.17
N LEU A 98 -1.40 -11.70 -12.86
CA LEU A 98 -1.99 -12.86 -12.23
C LEU A 98 -3.43 -13.06 -12.65
N TYR A 99 -4.18 -11.96 -12.76
CA TYR A 99 -5.55 -12.03 -13.20
C TYR A 99 -5.62 -12.56 -14.63
N SER A 100 -4.73 -12.11 -15.47
CA SER A 100 -4.69 -12.55 -16.86
C SER A 100 -4.38 -14.05 -16.95
N GLN A 101 -3.43 -14.51 -16.15
CA GLN A 101 -3.10 -15.93 -16.12
C GLN A 101 -4.26 -16.76 -15.62
N GLU A 102 -4.91 -16.28 -14.59
CA GLU A 102 -6.02 -16.99 -14.03
C GLU A 102 -7.18 -17.05 -15.01
N ALA A 103 -7.43 -15.98 -15.71
CA ALA A 103 -8.48 -15.95 -16.72
C ALA A 103 -8.20 -16.97 -17.82
N ASP A 104 -6.95 -17.05 -18.27
CA ASP A 104 -6.57 -18.02 -19.27
C ASP A 104 -6.79 -19.44 -18.78
N ASN A 105 -6.38 -19.69 -17.56
CA ASN A 105 -6.51 -21.03 -17.00
C ASN A 105 -7.95 -21.41 -16.73
N SER A 106 -8.75 -20.48 -16.30
CA SER A 106 -10.11 -20.79 -15.92
C SER A 106 -11.07 -20.74 -17.08
N GLU A 107 -10.59 -20.34 -18.22
CA GLU A 107 -11.45 -20.22 -19.35
C GLU A 107 -12.20 -21.49 -19.67
N VAL A 108 -11.52 -22.58 -19.69
CA VAL A 108 -12.13 -23.85 -20.01
C VAL A 108 -13.13 -24.30 -18.98
N PRO A 109 -12.74 -24.43 -17.74
CA PRO A 109 -13.70 -24.88 -16.74
C PRO A 109 -14.84 -23.91 -16.57
N GLU A 110 -14.61 -22.66 -16.75
CA GLU A 110 -15.63 -21.71 -16.54
C GLU A 110 -16.75 -21.84 -17.49
N GLU A 111 -16.46 -22.10 -18.68
CA GLU A 111 -17.48 -22.24 -19.63
C GLU A 111 -18.45 -23.31 -19.28
N THR A 112 -17.97 -24.39 -18.77
CA THR A 112 -18.83 -25.45 -18.44
C THR A 112 -19.69 -25.12 -17.29
N GLU A 113 -19.19 -24.45 -16.33
CA GLU A 113 -19.94 -24.12 -15.20
C GLU A 113 -21.05 -23.28 -15.50
N VAL A 114 -20.81 -22.36 -16.24
CA VAL A 114 -21.77 -21.42 -16.47
C VAL A 114 -23.03 -21.98 -16.88
N THR A 115 -22.90 -22.90 -17.62
CA THR A 115 -24.07 -23.44 -18.00
C THR A 115 -24.85 -23.96 -17.02
N VAL A 116 -24.51 -24.20 -16.30
CA VAL A 116 -25.22 -24.70 -15.50
C VAL A 116 -25.93 -24.10 -14.77
N GLU A 117 -25.83 -23.78 -14.91
CA GLU A 117 -26.37 -23.32 -14.34
C GLU A 117 -27.26 -23.06 -14.56
N ASP A 118 -27.33 -23.07 -15.07
CA ASP A 118 -28.10 -22.77 -15.31
C ASP A 118 -28.86 -23.43 -15.46
N GLU A 119 -28.81 -23.91 -15.63
CA GLU A 119 -29.41 -24.39 -15.70
C GLU A 119 -30.11 -24.80 -15.28
N PRO A 120 -30.04 -25.00 -15.04
CA PRO A 120 -30.73 -25.43 -14.60
C PRO A 120 -31.62 -25.52 -14.29
N VAL A 121 -31.63 -25.25 -14.34
CA VAL A 121 -32.44 -25.13 -14.07
C VAL A 121 -33.33 -25.56 -14.35
N GLN A 122 -33.27 -25.56 -14.82
CA GLN A 122 -34.07 -25.84 -15.23
C GLN A 122 -34.97 -26.44 -15.00
N SER A 123 -35.15 -26.52 -14.90
CA SER A 123 -35.91 -27.02 -14.67
C SER A 123 -36.68 -27.55 -14.70
N SER A 124 -36.91 -27.60 -15.02
CA SER A 124 -37.70 -27.94 -15.05
C SER A 124 -38.10 -28.68 -14.78
#